data_fe14746a36f42f8ea958ec5ff39f1172
#
_entry.id   fe14746a36f42f8ea958ec5ff39f1172
#
_cell.length_a   1.000
_cell.length_b   1.000
_cell.length_c   1.000
_cell.angle_alpha   90.00
_cell.angle_beta   90.00
_cell.angle_gamma   90.00
#
_symmetry.space_group_name_H-M   'P 1'
#
loop_
_entity.id
_entity.type
_entity.pdbx_description
1 polymer ?
#
loop_
_entity_poly.entity_id
_entity_poly.type
_entity_poly.pdbx_seq_one_letter_code
_entity_poly.pdbx_strand_id
1 'polypeptide(L)'
;MNIPFFSSIFKKKTKTLKILDSIIIKNLKKVALENNLFLYENITIYHHTQSFYIPLLLLDPQRGISIFEHKPWSYDELKNATVSKAQNQDSSSKSIAFDKAHDFMRQKFNELTHTDGVDIFNFVLMENLNAKEYEHLDISFQELLPQNRVIFNDSSEKEILDKLQEVVQESSTLPDISNIMGNLLIQYLILSKENSVHLATNEQMHFINSDIIDFQTLSAKSASGKTSALLLKVILEKLKNPALSVIIISPTTLSCDILKQKLLNTIEYAIIEVDITSIEIITPLDLLNRHLAKLKRPPLQTLEFIDKQLMTHHFASAHLLMCDDSDVLHENFIDYLKHAQKKSNLLLVSSKNHDEATYKFETSFREARQQMIFIKANPHAKALQIISHILQENPSNEILLICNHINKIKLNDDLEFFIEDKALLLDSTKHLVEQSLETLLLASYEEISGLNAKFVLLLDAQEASKEQLDYASSLCEESCYVLYEHESENIQYLKDKTHLVG
;
A
#
# COMPACT_ATOMS: atom_id res chain seq x y z
N MET A 1 -7.95 -0.96 -38.52
CA MET A 1 -8.03 0.52 -38.57
C MET A 1 -7.25 1.04 -37.39
N ASN A 2 -6.07 1.56 -37.64
CA ASN A 2 -5.22 2.16 -36.61
C ASN A 2 -5.77 3.53 -36.25
N ILE A 3 -6.12 3.73 -35.00
CA ILE A 3 -6.48 5.04 -34.45
C ILE A 3 -5.23 5.63 -33.79
N PRO A 4 -4.56 6.64 -34.40
CA PRO A 4 -3.31 7.18 -33.88
C PRO A 4 -3.54 8.36 -32.91
N PHE A 5 -4.53 8.28 -32.00
CA PHE A 5 -4.91 9.43 -31.17
C PHE A 5 -4.41 9.37 -29.71
N PHE A 6 -3.98 8.21 -29.22
CA PHE A 6 -3.57 8.07 -27.83
C PHE A 6 -2.06 8.20 -27.57
N SER A 7 -1.21 8.13 -28.59
CA SER A 7 0.26 8.20 -28.40
C SER A 7 0.83 9.61 -28.26
N SER A 8 0.06 10.64 -28.57
CA SER A 8 0.54 12.04 -28.51
C SER A 8 0.31 12.73 -27.14
N ILE A 9 -0.57 12.19 -26.32
CA ILE A 9 -0.91 12.79 -25.03
C ILE A 9 0.14 12.47 -23.95
N PHE A 10 0.83 11.33 -24.07
CA PHE A 10 1.82 10.89 -23.09
C PHE A 10 3.28 11.24 -23.41
N LYS A 11 3.57 11.87 -24.57
CA LYS A 11 4.94 12.31 -24.94
C LYS A 11 5.29 13.75 -24.58
N LYS A 12 4.43 14.51 -23.95
CA LYS A 12 4.87 15.71 -23.26
C LYS A 12 5.47 15.26 -21.93
N LYS A 13 6.84 15.26 -21.87
CA LYS A 13 7.53 15.44 -20.58
C LYS A 13 6.77 16.53 -19.84
N THR A 14 5.97 16.15 -18.88
CA THR A 14 5.45 17.07 -17.88
C THR A 14 6.72 17.69 -17.29
N LYS A 15 7.03 18.93 -17.65
CA LYS A 15 7.83 19.76 -16.80
C LYS A 15 7.15 19.67 -15.45
N THR A 16 7.70 18.89 -14.56
CA THR A 16 7.36 18.91 -13.14
C THR A 16 7.59 20.37 -12.77
N LEU A 17 6.53 21.16 -12.72
CA LEU A 17 6.59 22.49 -12.20
C LEU A 17 7.20 22.32 -10.81
N LYS A 18 8.37 22.87 -10.58
CA LYS A 18 8.95 23.01 -9.24
C LYS A 18 8.09 24.03 -8.48
N ILE A 19 6.87 23.64 -8.15
CA ILE A 19 5.96 24.40 -7.30
C ILE A 19 6.60 24.55 -5.89
N LEU A 20 7.53 23.67 -5.55
CA LEU A 20 8.08 23.46 -4.22
C LEU A 20 8.85 24.64 -3.59
N ASP A 21 9.17 25.70 -4.32
CA ASP A 21 10.02 26.80 -3.82
C ASP A 21 9.32 28.16 -3.71
N SER A 22 8.02 28.25 -4.01
CA SER A 22 7.27 29.50 -3.90
C SER A 22 7.05 29.87 -2.41
N ILE A 23 7.11 31.19 -2.12
CA ILE A 23 6.90 31.72 -0.76
C ILE A 23 5.50 31.35 -0.26
N ILE A 24 4.49 31.42 -1.13
CA ILE A 24 3.10 31.07 -0.78
C ILE A 24 3.00 29.63 -0.30
N ILE A 25 3.64 28.73 -0.99
CA ILE A 25 3.59 27.29 -0.64
C ILE A 25 4.35 27.03 0.66
N LYS A 26 5.47 27.74 0.90
CA LYS A 26 6.17 27.65 2.19
C LYS A 26 5.28 28.14 3.35
N ASN A 27 4.57 29.25 3.14
CA ASN A 27 3.64 29.77 4.13
C ASN A 27 2.46 28.81 4.36
N LEU A 28 1.90 28.25 3.29
CA LEU A 28 0.81 27.26 3.38
C LEU A 28 1.26 25.98 4.12
N LYS A 29 2.48 25.49 3.87
CA LYS A 29 3.07 24.35 4.58
C LYS A 29 3.21 24.64 6.08
N LYS A 30 3.66 25.84 6.41
CA LYS A 30 3.82 26.26 7.81
C LYS A 30 2.45 26.35 8.51
N VAL A 31 1.46 26.97 7.86
CA VAL A 31 0.07 27.02 8.35
C VAL A 31 -0.48 25.62 8.58
N ALA A 32 -0.28 24.70 7.63
CA ALA A 32 -0.72 23.35 7.78
C ALA A 32 -0.08 22.64 8.98
N LEU A 33 1.23 22.77 9.14
CA LEU A 33 1.97 22.15 10.25
C LEU A 33 1.55 22.70 11.61
N GLU A 34 1.44 24.02 11.75
CA GLU A 34 1.11 24.68 13.02
C GLU A 34 -0.35 24.47 13.47
N ASN A 35 -1.25 24.14 12.53
CA ASN A 35 -2.67 23.95 12.81
C ASN A 35 -3.11 22.47 12.70
N ASN A 36 -2.17 21.52 12.64
CA ASN A 36 -2.46 20.09 12.51
C ASN A 36 -3.32 19.74 11.27
N LEU A 37 -3.10 20.44 10.16
CA LEU A 37 -3.73 20.18 8.88
C LEU A 37 -2.81 19.30 8.03
N PHE A 38 -3.40 18.48 7.17
CA PHE A 38 -2.65 17.59 6.28
C PHE A 38 -2.56 18.21 4.87
N LEU A 39 -1.35 18.53 4.42
CA LEU A 39 -1.11 19.07 3.08
C LEU A 39 -0.45 18.02 2.19
N TYR A 40 -1.11 17.74 1.06
CA TYR A 40 -0.66 16.80 0.05
C TYR A 40 -0.29 17.53 -1.23
N GLU A 41 0.82 17.15 -1.86
CA GLU A 41 1.36 17.75 -3.08
C GLU A 41 1.39 16.75 -4.23
N ASN A 42 1.14 17.23 -5.45
CA ASN A 42 1.25 16.43 -6.68
C ASN A 42 0.41 15.14 -6.67
N ILE A 43 -0.87 15.26 -6.31
CA ILE A 43 -1.78 14.15 -6.15
C ILE A 43 -2.49 13.85 -7.47
N THR A 44 -2.70 12.58 -7.77
CA THR A 44 -3.63 12.15 -8.81
C THR A 44 -4.75 11.35 -8.17
N ILE A 45 -5.98 11.82 -8.32
CA ILE A 45 -7.17 11.11 -7.88
C ILE A 45 -7.65 10.24 -9.03
N TYR A 46 -7.88 8.98 -8.74
CA TYR A 46 -8.42 8.00 -9.69
C TYR A 46 -9.86 7.65 -9.32
N HIS A 47 -10.72 7.56 -10.33
CA HIS A 47 -12.10 7.15 -10.19
C HIS A 47 -12.52 6.42 -11.46
N HIS A 48 -12.88 5.15 -11.37
CA HIS A 48 -13.08 4.25 -12.51
C HIS A 48 -11.90 4.31 -13.50
N THR A 49 -12.15 4.63 -14.75
CA THR A 49 -11.14 4.78 -15.82
C THR A 49 -10.55 6.18 -15.92
N GLN A 50 -11.02 7.11 -15.10
CA GLN A 50 -10.63 8.51 -15.15
C GLN A 50 -9.60 8.85 -14.08
N SER A 51 -8.81 9.87 -14.36
CA SER A 51 -7.87 10.42 -13.39
C SER A 51 -7.85 11.94 -13.45
N PHE A 52 -7.67 12.57 -12.29
CA PHE A 52 -7.57 14.01 -12.17
C PHE A 52 -6.36 14.40 -11.33
N TYR A 53 -5.52 15.28 -11.87
CA TYR A 53 -4.32 15.77 -11.18
C TYR A 53 -4.64 17.02 -10.36
N ILE A 54 -4.28 17.00 -9.09
CA ILE A 54 -4.41 18.11 -8.14
C ILE A 54 -3.03 18.51 -7.63
N PRO A 55 -2.58 19.74 -7.90
CA PRO A 55 -1.27 20.22 -7.47
C PRO A 55 -1.10 20.23 -5.95
N LEU A 56 -2.11 20.71 -5.22
CA LEU A 56 -2.12 20.82 -3.78
C LEU A 56 -3.52 20.55 -3.24
N LEU A 57 -3.59 19.74 -2.18
CA LEU A 57 -4.81 19.44 -1.44
C LEU A 57 -4.53 19.58 0.05
N LEU A 58 -5.36 20.32 0.76
CA LEU A 58 -5.33 20.46 2.21
C LEU A 58 -6.54 19.77 2.81
N LEU A 59 -6.30 18.93 3.80
CA LEU A 59 -7.34 18.32 4.62
C LEU A 59 -7.37 19.01 5.98
N ASP A 60 -8.50 19.57 6.31
CA ASP A 60 -8.86 19.99 7.66
C ASP A 60 -9.80 18.93 8.25
N PRO A 61 -9.40 18.17 9.30
CA PRO A 61 -10.25 17.15 9.90
C PRO A 61 -11.59 17.67 10.46
N GLN A 62 -11.67 18.97 10.72
CA GLN A 62 -12.88 19.60 11.29
C GLN A 62 -13.75 20.29 10.24
N ARG A 63 -13.18 20.66 9.10
CA ARG A 63 -13.84 21.53 8.14
C ARG A 63 -14.00 20.96 6.74
N GLY A 64 -13.18 19.97 6.35
CA GLY A 64 -13.24 19.33 5.03
C GLY A 64 -11.99 19.49 4.19
N ILE A 65 -12.15 19.62 2.89
CA ILE A 65 -11.06 19.57 1.92
C ILE A 65 -10.93 20.88 1.17
N SER A 66 -9.74 21.41 1.09
CA SER A 66 -9.39 22.56 0.25
C SER A 66 -8.48 22.13 -0.90
N ILE A 67 -8.87 22.44 -2.12
CA ILE A 67 -8.09 22.21 -3.35
C ILE A 67 -7.48 23.55 -3.76
N PHE A 68 -6.18 23.50 -4.12
CA PHE A 68 -5.49 24.71 -4.57
C PHE A 68 -5.04 24.57 -6.01
N GLU A 69 -5.41 25.55 -6.82
CA GLU A 69 -4.90 25.73 -8.15
C GLU A 69 -3.79 26.79 -8.14
N HIS A 70 -2.65 26.48 -8.72
CA HIS A 70 -1.53 27.40 -8.82
C HIS A 70 -1.56 28.15 -10.14
N LYS A 71 -1.54 29.49 -10.08
CA LYS A 71 -1.51 30.39 -11.25
C LYS A 71 -0.31 31.32 -11.15
N PRO A 72 0.62 31.25 -12.13
CA PRO A 72 1.78 32.16 -12.17
C PRO A 72 1.44 33.53 -12.78
N TRP A 73 0.17 33.93 -12.77
CA TRP A 73 -0.26 35.15 -13.43
C TRP A 73 0.22 36.41 -12.71
N SER A 74 0.66 37.39 -13.48
CA SER A 74 1.04 38.73 -13.03
C SER A 74 -0.06 39.74 -13.28
N TYR A 75 0.03 40.90 -12.64
CA TYR A 75 -0.90 42.03 -12.89
C TYR A 75 -0.94 42.43 -14.37
N ASP A 76 0.24 42.49 -15.03
CA ASP A 76 0.31 42.89 -16.44
C ASP A 76 -0.42 41.96 -17.39
N GLU A 77 -0.46 40.66 -17.07
CA GLU A 77 -1.21 39.66 -17.82
C GLU A 77 -2.71 39.77 -17.56
N LEU A 78 -3.12 40.13 -16.35
CA LEU A 78 -4.52 40.15 -15.92
C LEU A 78 -5.22 41.50 -16.07
N LYS A 79 -4.50 42.64 -16.08
CA LYS A 79 -5.07 44.00 -16.15
C LYS A 79 -6.05 44.24 -17.31
N ASN A 80 -5.95 43.44 -18.37
CA ASN A 80 -6.86 43.50 -19.52
C ASN A 80 -7.73 42.23 -19.65
N ALA A 81 -7.74 41.37 -18.62
CA ALA A 81 -8.57 40.18 -18.61
C ALA A 81 -10.02 40.55 -18.30
N THR A 82 -10.92 40.09 -19.15
CA THR A 82 -12.36 40.17 -18.93
C THR A 82 -12.94 38.76 -18.87
N VAL A 83 -14.08 38.58 -18.23
CA VAL A 83 -14.75 37.27 -18.12
C VAL A 83 -14.94 36.63 -19.49
N SER A 84 -15.31 37.42 -20.52
CA SER A 84 -15.46 36.93 -21.89
C SER A 84 -14.13 36.45 -22.52
N LYS A 85 -12.99 37.04 -22.17
CA LYS A 85 -11.69 36.55 -22.62
C LYS A 85 -11.24 35.30 -21.86
N ALA A 86 -11.53 35.25 -20.57
CA ALA A 86 -11.30 34.06 -19.76
C ALA A 86 -12.13 32.88 -20.28
N GLN A 87 -13.39 33.07 -20.54
CA GLN A 87 -14.29 32.06 -21.14
C GLN A 87 -13.86 31.60 -22.52
N ASN A 88 -13.37 32.50 -23.37
CA ASN A 88 -12.90 32.17 -24.73
C ASN A 88 -11.53 31.48 -24.77
N GLN A 89 -10.65 31.75 -23.80
CA GLN A 89 -9.38 31.02 -23.65
C GLN A 89 -9.58 29.61 -23.08
N ASP A 90 -10.68 29.38 -22.35
CA ASP A 90 -11.02 28.10 -21.76
C ASP A 90 -11.52 27.06 -22.77
N SER A 91 -11.99 27.45 -23.94
CA SER A 91 -12.37 26.49 -24.97
C SER A 91 -11.19 25.68 -25.53
N SER A 92 -9.95 26.03 -25.22
CA SER A 92 -8.76 25.38 -25.76
C SER A 92 -7.81 24.74 -24.74
N SER A 93 -7.83 25.04 -23.46
CA SER A 93 -6.99 24.31 -22.47
C SER A 93 -7.14 24.78 -21.01
N LYS A 94 -7.43 23.89 -20.10
CA LYS A 94 -6.92 23.85 -18.71
C LYS A 94 -7.58 24.67 -17.60
N SER A 95 -8.40 25.67 -17.78
CA SER A 95 -8.93 26.49 -16.70
C SER A 95 -10.30 26.07 -16.16
N ILE A 96 -11.00 25.18 -16.85
CA ILE A 96 -12.18 24.47 -16.30
C ILE A 96 -11.75 23.41 -15.23
N ALA A 97 -10.51 23.46 -14.79
CA ALA A 97 -9.94 22.46 -13.89
C ALA A 97 -10.62 22.44 -12.52
N PHE A 98 -11.00 23.59 -11.96
CA PHE A 98 -11.60 23.66 -10.64
C PHE A 98 -12.94 22.95 -10.54
N ASP A 99 -13.88 23.33 -11.42
CA ASP A 99 -15.21 22.74 -11.41
C ASP A 99 -15.13 21.25 -11.69
N LYS A 100 -14.28 20.87 -12.63
CA LYS A 100 -14.04 19.45 -12.95
C LYS A 100 -13.39 18.69 -11.79
N ALA A 101 -12.40 19.30 -11.11
CA ALA A 101 -11.77 18.69 -9.94
C ALA A 101 -12.78 18.50 -8.82
N HIS A 102 -13.54 19.54 -8.54
CA HIS A 102 -14.61 19.52 -7.55
C HIS A 102 -15.66 18.47 -7.87
N ASP A 103 -16.20 18.48 -9.09
CA ASP A 103 -17.21 17.50 -9.52
C ASP A 103 -16.67 16.07 -9.50
N PHE A 104 -15.44 15.87 -9.94
CA PHE A 104 -14.78 14.57 -9.93
C PHE A 104 -14.59 14.04 -8.50
N MET A 105 -14.13 14.88 -7.58
CA MET A 105 -13.98 14.52 -6.18
C MET A 105 -15.34 14.23 -5.54
N ARG A 106 -16.34 15.07 -5.80
CA ARG A 106 -17.68 14.92 -5.26
C ARG A 106 -18.34 13.62 -5.72
N GLN A 107 -18.19 13.24 -6.99
CA GLN A 107 -18.68 11.96 -7.51
C GLN A 107 -18.01 10.80 -6.75
N LYS A 108 -16.70 10.83 -6.62
CA LYS A 108 -15.98 9.78 -5.88
C LYS A 108 -16.39 9.72 -4.40
N PHE A 109 -16.58 10.86 -3.75
CA PHE A 109 -17.06 10.92 -2.37
C PHE A 109 -18.44 10.34 -2.20
N ASN A 110 -19.36 10.69 -3.07
CA ASN A 110 -20.75 10.20 -3.02
C ASN A 110 -20.80 8.67 -3.12
N GLU A 111 -19.94 8.08 -3.98
CA GLU A 111 -19.84 6.62 -4.09
C GLU A 111 -19.21 5.98 -2.85
N LEU A 112 -18.19 6.61 -2.25
CA LEU A 112 -17.50 6.08 -1.06
C LEU A 112 -18.33 6.16 0.21
N THR A 113 -19.09 7.25 0.39
CA THR A 113 -19.74 7.54 1.68
C THR A 113 -21.25 7.30 1.65
N HIS A 114 -21.83 7.15 0.45
CA HIS A 114 -23.26 7.16 0.22
C HIS A 114 -23.97 8.39 0.83
N THR A 115 -23.22 9.47 1.07
CA THR A 115 -23.70 10.73 1.65
C THR A 115 -23.07 11.94 0.95
N ASP A 116 -23.78 13.04 0.85
CA ASP A 116 -23.28 14.32 0.30
C ASP A 116 -22.39 15.11 1.30
N GLY A 117 -21.84 14.46 2.29
CA GLY A 117 -21.44 15.06 3.56
C GLY A 117 -20.03 15.66 3.66
N VAL A 118 -19.23 15.78 2.59
CA VAL A 118 -17.91 16.41 2.68
C VAL A 118 -17.86 17.70 1.87
N ASP A 119 -17.58 18.80 2.55
CA ASP A 119 -17.40 20.09 1.88
C ASP A 119 -16.03 20.17 1.20
N ILE A 120 -16.03 20.58 -0.06
CA ILE A 120 -14.85 20.78 -0.88
C ILE A 120 -14.76 22.25 -1.27
N PHE A 121 -13.63 22.86 -0.96
CA PHE A 121 -13.39 24.28 -1.20
C PHE A 121 -12.27 24.48 -2.21
N ASN A 122 -12.44 25.44 -3.10
CA ASN A 122 -11.45 25.77 -4.13
C ASN A 122 -10.77 27.09 -3.81
N PHE A 123 -9.42 27.08 -3.84
CA PHE A 123 -8.58 28.26 -3.68
C PHE A 123 -7.62 28.41 -4.86
N VAL A 124 -7.27 29.65 -5.19
CA VAL A 124 -6.24 29.96 -6.20
C VAL A 124 -5.03 30.55 -5.53
N LEU A 125 -3.85 29.97 -5.79
CA LEU A 125 -2.59 30.52 -5.39
C LEU A 125 -2.04 31.40 -6.52
N MET A 126 -1.99 32.73 -6.32
CA MET A 126 -1.49 33.69 -7.29
C MET A 126 -0.03 34.05 -7.00
N GLU A 127 0.89 33.38 -7.71
CA GLU A 127 2.33 33.50 -7.42
C GLU A 127 2.93 34.88 -7.71
N ASN A 128 2.43 35.56 -8.75
CA ASN A 128 2.99 36.83 -9.21
C ASN A 128 1.99 37.99 -9.10
N LEU A 129 0.99 37.85 -8.24
CA LEU A 129 -0.03 38.89 -8.00
C LEU A 129 -0.14 39.15 -6.49
N ASN A 130 -0.11 40.41 -6.08
CA ASN A 130 -0.36 40.79 -4.70
C ASN A 130 -1.79 41.31 -4.51
N ALA A 131 -2.20 41.47 -3.24
CA ALA A 131 -3.59 41.84 -2.89
C ALA A 131 -3.94 43.23 -3.45
N LYS A 132 -3.02 44.20 -3.45
CA LYS A 132 -3.28 45.55 -3.99
C LYS A 132 -3.43 45.58 -5.50
N GLU A 133 -2.65 44.81 -6.21
CA GLU A 133 -2.75 44.67 -7.66
C GLU A 133 -4.08 44.02 -8.05
N TYR A 134 -4.53 43.05 -7.26
CA TYR A 134 -5.83 42.39 -7.48
C TYR A 134 -7.00 43.39 -7.37
N GLU A 135 -7.00 44.32 -6.43
CA GLU A 135 -8.01 45.37 -6.27
C GLU A 135 -8.15 46.30 -7.50
N HIS A 136 -7.10 46.37 -8.33
CA HIS A 136 -7.10 47.17 -9.56
C HIS A 136 -7.50 46.39 -10.81
N LEU A 137 -7.86 45.11 -10.67
CA LEU A 137 -8.37 44.30 -11.79
C LEU A 137 -9.83 44.64 -12.10
N ASP A 138 -10.27 44.26 -13.29
CA ASP A 138 -11.65 44.43 -13.70
C ASP A 138 -12.60 43.78 -12.71
N ILE A 139 -13.73 44.48 -12.40
CA ILE A 139 -14.67 44.02 -11.40
C ILE A 139 -15.31 42.67 -11.75
N SER A 140 -15.51 42.42 -13.05
CA SER A 140 -16.05 41.12 -13.51
C SER A 140 -15.08 39.97 -13.25
N PHE A 141 -13.77 40.24 -13.23
CA PHE A 141 -12.77 39.26 -12.85
C PHE A 141 -12.80 38.99 -11.34
N GLN A 142 -12.96 40.06 -10.53
CA GLN A 142 -13.08 39.93 -9.08
C GLN A 142 -14.36 39.21 -8.66
N GLU A 143 -15.46 39.39 -9.38
CA GLU A 143 -16.71 38.63 -9.18
C GLU A 143 -16.55 37.14 -9.53
N LEU A 144 -15.81 36.81 -10.60
CA LEU A 144 -15.55 35.43 -11.00
C LEU A 144 -14.64 34.71 -9.99
N LEU A 145 -13.67 35.43 -9.45
CA LEU A 145 -12.67 34.90 -8.51
C LEU A 145 -12.62 35.77 -7.25
N PRO A 146 -13.53 35.58 -6.29
CA PRO A 146 -13.63 36.40 -5.10
C PRO A 146 -12.33 36.41 -4.27
N GLN A 147 -12.01 37.56 -3.67
CA GLN A 147 -10.74 37.76 -2.93
C GLN A 147 -10.53 36.74 -1.80
N ASN A 148 -11.58 36.29 -1.16
CA ASN A 148 -11.50 35.27 -0.10
C ASN A 148 -11.16 33.86 -0.62
N ARG A 149 -11.20 33.66 -1.94
CA ARG A 149 -10.77 32.42 -2.62
C ARG A 149 -9.37 32.52 -3.20
N VAL A 150 -8.69 33.67 -3.05
CA VAL A 150 -7.36 33.90 -3.60
C VAL A 150 -6.35 34.06 -2.49
N ILE A 151 -5.24 33.33 -2.59
CA ILE A 151 -4.04 33.50 -1.77
C ILE A 151 -3.00 34.18 -2.63
N PHE A 152 -2.56 35.36 -2.21
CA PHE A 152 -1.63 36.21 -2.95
C PHE A 152 -0.18 35.93 -2.57
N ASN A 153 0.76 36.42 -3.38
CA ASN A 153 2.18 36.25 -3.14
C ASN A 153 2.67 36.96 -1.87
N ASP A 154 1.94 37.98 -1.40
CA ASP A 154 2.21 38.76 -0.19
C ASP A 154 1.34 38.32 1.00
N SER A 155 0.49 37.27 0.84
CA SER A 155 -0.34 36.76 1.94
C SER A 155 0.51 36.20 3.07
N SER A 156 0.30 36.75 4.28
CA SER A 156 0.88 36.23 5.51
C SER A 156 0.25 34.90 5.95
N GLU A 157 0.94 34.17 6.81
CA GLU A 157 0.44 32.90 7.39
C GLU A 157 -0.93 33.09 8.06
N LYS A 158 -1.10 34.21 8.78
CA LYS A 158 -2.37 34.56 9.43
C LYS A 158 -3.48 34.80 8.41
N GLU A 159 -3.23 35.56 7.36
CA GLU A 159 -4.22 35.82 6.29
C GLU A 159 -4.61 34.53 5.55
N ILE A 160 -3.65 33.62 5.33
CA ILE A 160 -3.93 32.31 4.75
C ILE A 160 -4.88 31.53 5.65
N LEU A 161 -4.56 31.47 6.96
CA LEU A 161 -5.39 30.74 7.92
C LEU A 161 -6.78 31.37 8.04
N ASP A 162 -6.88 32.71 8.14
CA ASP A 162 -8.14 33.42 8.23
C ASP A 162 -9.05 33.13 7.00
N LYS A 163 -8.47 33.14 5.79
CA LYS A 163 -9.20 32.78 4.55
C LYS A 163 -9.67 31.33 4.54
N LEU A 164 -8.84 30.38 4.98
CA LEU A 164 -9.26 28.99 5.09
C LEU A 164 -10.40 28.81 6.09
N GLN A 165 -10.38 29.56 7.19
CA GLN A 165 -11.40 29.49 8.23
C GLN A 165 -12.68 30.24 7.88
N GLU A 166 -12.59 31.36 7.15
CA GLU A 166 -13.75 32.16 6.74
C GLU A 166 -14.64 31.43 5.75
N VAL A 167 -14.04 30.69 4.82
CA VAL A 167 -14.79 30.02 3.76
C VAL A 167 -15.36 28.69 4.23
N VAL A 168 -14.74 28.05 5.20
CA VAL A 168 -15.08 26.71 5.66
C VAL A 168 -15.80 26.79 6.99
N GLN A 169 -17.10 26.51 7.03
CA GLN A 169 -17.83 26.38 8.28
C GLN A 169 -17.52 25.05 8.95
N GLU A 170 -17.43 25.04 10.29
CA GLU A 170 -17.28 23.80 11.04
C GLU A 170 -18.48 22.88 10.79
N SER A 171 -18.22 21.68 10.29
CA SER A 171 -19.26 20.67 10.14
C SER A 171 -19.30 19.81 11.40
N SER A 172 -20.47 19.77 12.06
CA SER A 172 -20.66 18.98 13.29
C SER A 172 -20.74 17.46 13.05
N THR A 173 -20.70 17.00 11.79
CA THR A 173 -20.95 15.61 11.40
C THR A 173 -20.04 15.15 10.26
N LEU A 174 -18.74 15.43 10.35
CA LEU A 174 -17.81 14.83 9.39
C LEU A 174 -17.70 13.33 9.65
N PRO A 175 -17.95 12.48 8.65
CA PRO A 175 -17.66 11.06 8.75
C PRO A 175 -16.16 10.85 8.99
N ASP A 176 -15.75 9.65 9.38
CA ASP A 176 -14.33 9.32 9.63
C ASP A 176 -13.47 9.69 8.40
N ILE A 177 -12.90 10.89 8.44
CA ILE A 177 -12.16 11.49 7.34
C ILE A 177 -10.93 10.66 7.00
N SER A 178 -10.32 9.98 7.97
CA SER A 178 -9.14 9.15 7.73
C SER A 178 -9.44 8.01 6.76
N ASN A 179 -10.57 7.34 6.92
CA ASN A 179 -11.03 6.29 6.01
C ASN A 179 -11.37 6.85 4.63
N ILE A 180 -12.05 7.99 4.59
CA ILE A 180 -12.44 8.64 3.32
C ILE A 180 -11.20 9.10 2.56
N MET A 181 -10.23 9.69 3.25
CA MET A 181 -9.01 10.19 2.61
C MET A 181 -8.13 9.07 2.07
N GLY A 182 -8.03 7.95 2.77
CA GLY A 182 -7.32 6.78 2.25
C GLY A 182 -7.91 6.32 0.90
N ASN A 183 -9.22 6.24 0.83
CA ASN A 183 -9.92 5.84 -0.39
C ASN A 183 -9.85 6.90 -1.51
N LEU A 184 -9.86 8.18 -1.17
CA LEU A 184 -9.73 9.26 -2.13
C LEU A 184 -8.33 9.30 -2.74
N LEU A 185 -7.33 9.18 -1.88
CA LEU A 185 -5.91 9.26 -2.22
C LEU A 185 -5.32 7.87 -2.32
N ILE A 186 -5.68 7.14 -3.38
CA ILE A 186 -5.24 5.75 -3.56
C ILE A 186 -3.74 5.55 -3.35
N GLN A 187 -2.91 6.51 -3.72
CA GLN A 187 -1.45 6.44 -3.53
C GLN A 187 -1.01 6.47 -2.06
N TYR A 188 -1.94 6.68 -1.14
CA TYR A 188 -1.72 6.66 0.30
C TYR A 188 -2.54 5.57 1.01
N LEU A 189 -3.20 4.71 0.23
CA LEU A 189 -4.07 3.66 0.74
C LEU A 189 -3.25 2.44 1.19
N ILE A 190 -3.23 2.16 2.47
CA ILE A 190 -2.71 0.90 3.00
C ILE A 190 -3.86 0.14 3.63
N LEU A 191 -4.23 -0.97 3.03
CA LEU A 191 -5.34 -1.80 3.48
C LEU A 191 -4.84 -2.83 4.51
N SER A 192 -5.45 -2.86 5.69
CA SER A 192 -5.21 -3.92 6.68
C SER A 192 -6.08 -5.17 6.41
N LYS A 193 -5.86 -6.22 7.19
CA LYS A 193 -6.68 -7.46 7.12
C LYS A 193 -8.15 -7.22 7.44
N GLU A 194 -8.42 -6.29 8.38
CA GLU A 194 -9.78 -5.94 8.80
C GLU A 194 -10.44 -4.94 7.83
N ASN A 195 -9.88 -4.76 6.65
CA ASN A 195 -10.29 -3.74 5.69
C ASN A 195 -10.24 -2.31 6.25
N SER A 196 -9.53 -2.09 7.35
CA SER A 196 -9.25 -0.75 7.81
C SER A 196 -8.23 -0.07 6.91
N VAL A 197 -8.44 1.21 6.64
CA VAL A 197 -7.57 1.99 5.77
C VAL A 197 -6.60 2.80 6.63
N HIS A 198 -5.32 2.68 6.35
CA HIS A 198 -4.27 3.47 6.96
C HIS A 198 -3.61 4.36 5.91
N LEU A 199 -3.28 5.58 6.29
CA LEU A 199 -2.46 6.43 5.45
C LEU A 199 -1.02 5.89 5.40
N ALA A 200 -0.46 5.87 4.20
CA ALA A 200 0.92 5.44 4.00
C ALA A 200 1.91 6.35 4.75
N THR A 201 2.91 5.75 5.36
CA THR A 201 4.03 6.49 5.95
C THR A 201 4.88 7.17 4.88
N ASN A 202 5.75 8.11 5.27
CA ASN A 202 6.66 8.77 4.34
C ASN A 202 7.55 7.78 3.57
N GLU A 203 8.00 6.71 4.24
CA GLU A 203 8.81 5.66 3.64
C GLU A 203 8.03 4.88 2.58
N GLN A 204 6.79 4.50 2.91
CA GLN A 204 5.90 3.82 1.97
C GLN A 204 5.55 4.71 0.78
N MET A 205 5.26 5.99 1.03
CA MET A 205 4.99 6.96 -0.04
C MET A 205 6.17 7.14 -0.98
N HIS A 206 7.38 7.23 -0.43
CA HIS A 206 8.59 7.30 -1.25
C HIS A 206 8.73 6.07 -2.14
N PHE A 207 8.54 4.87 -1.61
CA PHE A 207 8.55 3.63 -2.38
C PHE A 207 7.44 3.58 -3.44
N ILE A 208 6.20 3.90 -3.06
CA ILE A 208 5.03 3.82 -3.95
C ILE A 208 5.18 4.76 -5.14
N ASN A 209 5.70 5.98 -4.93
CA ASN A 209 5.81 7.02 -5.97
C ASN A 209 7.11 6.96 -6.78
N SER A 210 8.12 6.21 -6.34
CA SER A 210 9.38 6.07 -7.09
C SER A 210 9.24 5.09 -8.27
N ASP A 211 10.05 5.24 -9.30
CA ASP A 211 10.11 4.28 -10.40
C ASP A 211 10.96 3.07 -10.02
N ILE A 212 10.56 1.86 -10.45
CA ILE A 212 11.41 0.68 -10.33
C ILE A 212 12.27 0.57 -11.58
N ILE A 213 13.58 0.69 -11.39
CA ILE A 213 14.57 0.66 -12.48
C ILE A 213 15.58 -0.43 -12.18
N ASP A 214 15.88 -1.26 -13.18
CA ASP A 214 16.84 -2.34 -13.10
C ASP A 214 16.56 -3.32 -11.93
N PHE A 215 17.44 -3.36 -10.95
CA PHE A 215 17.34 -4.21 -9.77
C PHE A 215 17.25 -3.36 -8.50
N GLN A 216 16.19 -3.57 -7.73
CA GLN A 216 15.96 -2.86 -6.47
C GLN A 216 15.52 -3.82 -5.37
N THR A 217 15.70 -3.40 -4.13
CA THR A 217 15.34 -4.16 -2.94
C THR A 217 14.54 -3.29 -1.97
N LEU A 218 13.51 -3.88 -1.38
CA LEU A 218 12.75 -3.31 -0.27
C LEU A 218 13.00 -4.16 0.97
N SER A 219 13.61 -3.58 1.98
CA SER A 219 13.71 -4.15 3.33
C SER A 219 12.64 -3.53 4.21
N ALA A 220 11.78 -4.35 4.79
CA ALA A 220 10.63 -3.86 5.52
C ALA A 220 10.40 -4.69 6.78
N LYS A 221 10.33 -4.05 7.93
CA LYS A 221 9.96 -4.72 9.18
C LYS A 221 8.64 -5.46 9.01
N SER A 222 8.46 -6.52 9.77
CA SER A 222 7.18 -7.23 9.81
C SER A 222 6.06 -6.28 10.20
N ALA A 223 4.87 -6.50 9.64
CA ALA A 223 3.69 -5.65 9.84
C ALA A 223 3.89 -4.16 9.49
N SER A 224 4.85 -3.84 8.62
CA SER A 224 5.04 -2.48 8.09
C SER A 224 4.16 -2.16 6.88
N GLY A 225 3.25 -3.05 6.49
CA GLY A 225 2.42 -2.87 5.28
C GLY A 225 3.14 -3.09 3.95
N LYS A 226 4.29 -3.78 3.94
CA LYS A 226 5.10 -4.04 2.74
C LYS A 226 4.31 -4.61 1.56
N THR A 227 3.51 -5.66 1.82
CA THR A 227 2.68 -6.33 0.79
C THR A 227 1.60 -5.39 0.24
N SER A 228 0.93 -4.62 1.11
CA SER A 228 -0.07 -3.63 0.69
C SER A 228 0.57 -2.53 -0.15
N ALA A 229 1.74 -2.02 0.25
CA ALA A 229 2.48 -1.01 -0.51
C ALA A 229 2.96 -1.55 -1.87
N LEU A 230 3.38 -2.83 -1.93
CA LEU A 230 3.75 -3.50 -3.17
C LEU A 230 2.56 -3.60 -4.13
N LEU A 231 1.41 -4.05 -3.65
CA LEU A 231 0.19 -4.16 -4.47
C LEU A 231 -0.28 -2.80 -4.95
N LEU A 232 -0.26 -1.80 -4.07
CA LEU A 232 -0.62 -0.43 -4.44
C LEU A 232 0.32 0.13 -5.51
N LYS A 233 1.63 -0.14 -5.40
CA LYS A 233 2.59 0.26 -6.43
C LYS A 233 2.27 -0.38 -7.78
N VAL A 234 1.93 -1.67 -7.82
CA VAL A 234 1.52 -2.36 -9.06
C VAL A 234 0.29 -1.68 -9.67
N ILE A 235 -0.71 -1.38 -8.86
CA ILE A 235 -1.93 -0.69 -9.31
C ILE A 235 -1.58 0.67 -9.93
N LEU A 236 -0.77 1.48 -9.24
CA LEU A 236 -0.38 2.81 -9.74
C LEU A 236 0.46 2.74 -11.01
N GLU A 237 1.38 1.79 -11.12
CA GLU A 237 2.16 1.59 -12.35
C GLU A 237 1.25 1.16 -13.51
N LYS A 238 0.25 0.33 -13.27
CA LYS A 238 -0.77 -0.05 -14.27
C LYS A 238 -1.64 1.13 -14.69
N LEU A 239 -2.05 2.00 -13.77
CA LEU A 239 -2.81 3.22 -14.07
C LEU A 239 -1.99 4.21 -14.91
N LYS A 240 -0.68 4.33 -14.64
CA LYS A 240 0.24 5.15 -15.45
C LYS A 240 0.48 4.55 -16.83
N ASN A 241 0.61 3.23 -16.91
CA ASN A 241 0.89 2.51 -18.14
C ASN A 241 0.03 1.23 -18.25
N PRO A 242 -1.17 1.30 -18.82
CA PRO A 242 -2.06 0.14 -18.97
C PRO A 242 -1.45 -1.05 -19.72
N ALA A 243 -0.46 -0.80 -20.61
CA ALA A 243 0.23 -1.86 -21.36
C ALA A 243 1.33 -2.58 -20.55
N LEU A 244 1.61 -2.13 -19.32
CA LEU A 244 2.63 -2.74 -18.46
C LEU A 244 2.23 -4.17 -18.10
N SER A 245 3.09 -5.14 -18.33
CA SER A 245 2.94 -6.51 -17.81
C SER A 245 3.72 -6.66 -16.51
N VAL A 246 3.07 -7.23 -15.50
CA VAL A 246 3.63 -7.42 -14.16
C VAL A 246 3.52 -8.88 -13.76
N ILE A 247 4.58 -9.44 -13.21
CA ILE A 247 4.56 -10.74 -12.53
C ILE A 247 4.94 -10.51 -11.07
N ILE A 248 4.05 -10.92 -10.17
CA ILE A 248 4.33 -10.98 -8.73
C ILE A 248 4.61 -12.43 -8.37
N ILE A 249 5.74 -12.68 -7.74
CA ILE A 249 6.16 -13.99 -7.30
C ILE A 249 5.93 -14.07 -5.80
N SER A 250 5.21 -15.11 -5.36
CA SER A 250 4.95 -15.38 -3.95
C SER A 250 5.30 -16.84 -3.62
N PRO A 251 5.77 -17.15 -2.40
CA PRO A 251 6.39 -18.45 -2.10
C PRO A 251 5.51 -19.68 -2.37
N THR A 252 4.20 -19.58 -2.12
CA THR A 252 3.28 -20.74 -2.17
C THR A 252 2.04 -20.44 -3.00
N THR A 253 1.31 -21.47 -3.41
CA THR A 253 0.02 -21.34 -4.12
C THR A 253 -0.99 -20.57 -3.27
N LEU A 254 -1.07 -20.89 -1.98
CA LEU A 254 -1.96 -20.20 -1.04
C LEU A 254 -1.61 -18.71 -0.92
N SER A 255 -0.32 -18.38 -0.76
CA SER A 255 0.10 -16.98 -0.66
C SER A 255 -0.16 -16.21 -1.96
N CYS A 256 -0.06 -16.84 -3.13
CA CYS A 256 -0.45 -16.26 -4.41
C CYS A 256 -1.95 -15.90 -4.43
N ASP A 257 -2.81 -16.79 -3.96
CA ASP A 257 -4.25 -16.54 -3.92
C ASP A 257 -4.63 -15.45 -2.91
N ILE A 258 -3.99 -15.43 -1.74
CA ILE A 258 -4.16 -14.36 -0.74
C ILE A 258 -3.75 -13.01 -1.32
N LEU A 259 -2.61 -12.94 -2.03
CA LEU A 259 -2.17 -11.72 -2.71
C LEU A 259 -3.16 -11.26 -3.78
N LYS A 260 -3.68 -12.21 -4.57
CA LYS A 260 -4.68 -11.92 -5.60
C LYS A 260 -5.96 -11.35 -5.00
N GLN A 261 -6.44 -11.93 -3.91
CA GLN A 261 -7.61 -11.42 -3.19
C GLN A 261 -7.35 -10.03 -2.62
N LYS A 262 -6.18 -9.79 -2.00
CA LYS A 262 -5.79 -8.46 -1.50
C LYS A 262 -5.72 -7.42 -2.64
N LEU A 263 -5.21 -7.81 -3.81
CA LEU A 263 -5.16 -6.94 -4.98
C LEU A 263 -6.56 -6.52 -5.42
N LEU A 264 -7.48 -7.49 -5.54
CA LEU A 264 -8.87 -7.23 -5.92
C LEU A 264 -9.57 -6.33 -4.89
N ASN A 265 -9.42 -6.63 -3.61
CA ASN A 265 -9.98 -5.81 -2.54
C ASN A 265 -9.46 -4.37 -2.60
N THR A 266 -8.14 -4.18 -2.82
CA THR A 266 -7.55 -2.84 -2.94
C THR A 266 -8.14 -2.05 -4.11
N ILE A 267 -8.34 -2.70 -5.26
CA ILE A 267 -8.96 -2.09 -6.46
C ILE A 267 -10.40 -1.70 -6.18
N GLU A 268 -11.16 -2.58 -5.54
CA GLU A 268 -12.56 -2.35 -5.17
C GLU A 268 -12.70 -1.18 -4.18
N TYR A 269 -11.92 -1.19 -3.09
CA TYR A 269 -11.89 -0.11 -2.12
C TYR A 269 -11.51 1.25 -2.70
N ALA A 270 -10.60 1.25 -3.67
CA ALA A 270 -10.17 2.48 -4.31
C ALA A 270 -11.14 2.99 -5.39
N ILE A 271 -12.18 2.23 -5.73
CA ILE A 271 -13.14 2.51 -6.81
C ILE A 271 -12.41 2.89 -8.10
N ILE A 272 -11.59 1.96 -8.58
CA ILE A 272 -10.82 2.15 -9.81
C ILE A 272 -10.98 0.95 -10.74
N GLU A 273 -10.81 1.19 -12.02
CA GLU A 273 -10.77 0.14 -13.02
C GLU A 273 -9.34 -0.07 -13.50
N VAL A 274 -8.81 -1.26 -13.25
CA VAL A 274 -7.48 -1.66 -13.68
C VAL A 274 -7.57 -2.96 -14.46
N ASP A 275 -6.92 -3.01 -15.61
CA ASP A 275 -6.77 -4.27 -16.34
C ASP A 275 -5.83 -5.22 -15.58
N ILE A 276 -6.43 -6.15 -14.84
CA ILE A 276 -5.73 -7.17 -14.07
C ILE A 276 -5.24 -8.35 -14.91
N THR A 277 -5.67 -8.48 -16.18
CA THR A 277 -5.29 -9.62 -17.04
C THR A 277 -3.81 -9.66 -17.35
N SER A 278 -3.13 -8.52 -17.26
CA SER A 278 -1.70 -8.36 -17.45
C SER A 278 -0.90 -8.33 -16.13
N ILE A 279 -1.57 -8.58 -14.99
CA ILE A 279 -0.94 -8.82 -13.69
C ILE A 279 -1.05 -10.30 -13.38
N GLU A 280 0.06 -10.96 -13.26
CA GLU A 280 0.14 -12.37 -12.96
C GLU A 280 0.76 -12.58 -11.59
N ILE A 281 0.12 -13.42 -10.75
CA ILE A 281 0.64 -13.78 -9.42
C ILE A 281 0.89 -15.28 -9.45
N ILE A 282 2.16 -15.69 -9.30
CA ILE A 282 2.60 -17.08 -9.50
C ILE A 282 3.63 -17.51 -8.48
N THR A 283 3.80 -18.83 -8.33
CA THR A 283 4.85 -19.38 -7.50
C THR A 283 6.22 -19.35 -8.21
N PRO A 284 7.33 -19.40 -7.46
CA PRO A 284 8.68 -19.56 -8.04
C PRO A 284 8.80 -20.76 -8.96
N LEU A 285 8.22 -21.89 -8.57
CA LEU A 285 8.27 -23.14 -9.31
C LEU A 285 7.50 -23.04 -10.63
N ASP A 286 6.34 -22.38 -10.65
CA ASP A 286 5.57 -22.15 -11.87
C ASP A 286 6.32 -21.28 -12.87
N LEU A 287 6.93 -20.19 -12.40
CA LEU A 287 7.77 -19.34 -13.27
C LEU A 287 8.91 -20.12 -13.88
N LEU A 288 9.63 -20.90 -13.05
CA LEU A 288 10.76 -21.70 -13.49
C LEU A 288 10.34 -22.78 -14.51
N ASN A 289 9.27 -23.51 -14.21
CA ASN A 289 8.75 -24.55 -15.08
C ASN A 289 8.23 -24.00 -16.44
N ARG A 290 7.68 -22.80 -16.43
CA ARG A 290 7.34 -22.07 -17.67
C ARG A 290 8.58 -21.77 -18.52
N HIS A 291 9.68 -21.39 -17.89
CA HIS A 291 10.94 -21.15 -18.61
C HIS A 291 11.55 -22.46 -19.11
N LEU A 292 11.51 -23.53 -18.31
CA LEU A 292 11.92 -24.87 -18.75
C LEU A 292 11.13 -25.38 -19.94
N ALA A 293 9.81 -25.16 -19.94
CA ALA A 293 8.94 -25.53 -21.06
C ALA A 293 9.35 -24.79 -22.37
N LYS A 294 9.69 -23.50 -22.28
CA LYS A 294 10.22 -22.75 -23.44
C LYS A 294 11.53 -23.35 -23.98
N LEU A 295 12.32 -23.99 -23.11
CA LEU A 295 13.56 -24.69 -23.47
C LEU A 295 13.32 -26.16 -23.82
N LYS A 296 12.07 -26.64 -23.81
CA LYS A 296 11.70 -28.05 -24.01
C LYS A 296 12.38 -29.00 -23.01
N ARG A 297 12.56 -28.52 -21.76
CA ARG A 297 13.12 -29.31 -20.65
C ARG A 297 11.99 -29.82 -19.74
N PRO A 298 12.18 -30.94 -19.03
CA PRO A 298 11.21 -31.45 -18.08
C PRO A 298 11.02 -30.46 -16.90
N PRO A 299 9.81 -30.39 -16.30
CA PRO A 299 9.56 -29.57 -15.14
C PRO A 299 10.33 -30.06 -13.91
N LEU A 300 10.72 -29.13 -13.04
CA LEU A 300 11.26 -29.43 -11.72
C LEU A 300 10.14 -29.55 -10.70
N GLN A 301 10.41 -30.32 -9.65
CA GLN A 301 9.50 -30.47 -8.50
C GLN A 301 9.91 -29.59 -7.32
N THR A 302 11.19 -29.18 -7.24
CA THR A 302 11.73 -28.35 -6.18
C THR A 302 12.70 -27.31 -6.73
N LEU A 303 12.93 -26.23 -5.97
CA LEU A 303 13.85 -25.15 -6.35
C LEU A 303 15.33 -25.48 -6.10
N GLU A 304 15.61 -26.54 -5.38
CA GLU A 304 16.99 -26.95 -5.03
C GLU A 304 17.83 -27.34 -6.26
N PHE A 305 17.18 -27.87 -7.28
CA PHE A 305 17.83 -28.43 -8.47
C PHE A 305 17.89 -27.46 -9.66
N ILE A 306 17.97 -26.16 -9.40
CA ILE A 306 18.10 -25.17 -10.48
C ILE A 306 19.50 -25.32 -11.12
N ASP A 307 19.50 -25.70 -12.39
CA ASP A 307 20.73 -25.86 -13.16
C ASP A 307 21.35 -24.47 -13.48
N LYS A 308 22.67 -24.34 -13.23
CA LYS A 308 23.42 -23.15 -13.61
C LYS A 308 23.33 -22.81 -15.11
N GLN A 309 23.05 -23.79 -15.97
CA GLN A 309 22.80 -23.54 -17.39
C GLN A 309 21.53 -22.71 -17.64
N LEU A 310 20.54 -22.75 -16.76
CA LEU A 310 19.36 -21.87 -16.87
C LEU A 310 19.73 -20.40 -16.69
N MET A 311 20.74 -20.09 -15.93
CA MET A 311 21.21 -18.71 -15.69
C MET A 311 21.84 -18.08 -16.93
N THR A 312 22.21 -18.87 -17.94
CA THR A 312 22.74 -18.36 -19.22
C THR A 312 21.64 -17.88 -20.17
N HIS A 313 20.39 -18.25 -19.92
CA HIS A 313 19.24 -17.85 -20.74
C HIS A 313 18.56 -16.62 -20.17
N HIS A 314 18.24 -15.66 -21.02
CA HIS A 314 17.51 -14.45 -20.66
C HIS A 314 16.06 -14.56 -21.14
N PHE A 315 15.13 -14.62 -20.20
CA PHE A 315 13.70 -14.69 -20.49
C PHE A 315 13.08 -13.31 -20.30
N ALA A 316 12.46 -12.77 -21.33
CA ALA A 316 11.58 -11.61 -21.20
C ALA A 316 10.22 -12.13 -20.74
N SER A 317 9.95 -12.13 -19.45
CA SER A 317 8.69 -12.66 -18.89
C SER A 317 7.65 -11.57 -18.66
N ALA A 318 8.09 -10.41 -18.18
CA ALA A 318 7.26 -9.24 -17.95
C ALA A 318 8.13 -7.97 -17.97
N HIS A 319 7.50 -6.79 -18.00
CA HIS A 319 8.22 -5.53 -17.85
C HIS A 319 8.71 -5.35 -16.40
N LEU A 320 7.92 -5.82 -15.43
CA LEU A 320 8.19 -5.69 -14.02
C LEU A 320 8.00 -7.06 -13.33
N LEU A 321 9.03 -7.47 -12.61
CA LEU A 321 9.02 -8.64 -11.74
C LEU A 321 9.09 -8.16 -10.29
N MET A 322 8.21 -8.64 -9.46
CA MET A 322 8.21 -8.36 -8.03
C MET A 322 8.19 -9.67 -7.26
N CYS A 323 9.01 -9.80 -6.25
CA CYS A 323 9.07 -10.99 -5.42
C CYS A 323 8.73 -10.60 -3.98
N ASP A 324 7.55 -10.99 -3.51
CA ASP A 324 7.14 -10.81 -2.13
C ASP A 324 7.75 -11.91 -1.25
N ASP A 325 8.07 -11.58 0.00
CA ASP A 325 8.73 -12.48 0.95
C ASP A 325 9.97 -13.21 0.37
N SER A 326 10.83 -12.47 -0.31
CA SER A 326 12.01 -13.03 -1.01
C SER A 326 13.01 -13.74 -0.07
N ASP A 327 12.99 -13.44 1.21
CA ASP A 327 13.83 -14.06 2.24
C ASP A 327 13.40 -15.48 2.64
N VAL A 328 12.20 -15.90 2.25
CA VAL A 328 11.70 -17.28 2.44
C VAL A 328 12.06 -18.18 1.24
N LEU A 329 12.50 -17.57 0.14
CA LEU A 329 12.79 -18.31 -1.08
C LEU A 329 14.22 -18.88 -1.08
N HIS A 330 14.37 -19.99 -1.79
CA HIS A 330 15.67 -20.64 -1.95
C HIS A 330 16.66 -19.72 -2.68
N GLU A 331 17.92 -19.64 -2.20
CA GLU A 331 18.96 -18.75 -2.75
C GLU A 331 19.18 -18.99 -4.25
N ASN A 332 19.20 -20.25 -4.70
CA ASN A 332 19.37 -20.58 -6.12
C ASN A 332 18.28 -19.91 -7.00
N PHE A 333 17.06 -19.75 -6.49
CA PHE A 333 16.01 -19.09 -7.24
C PHE A 333 16.21 -17.57 -7.29
N ILE A 334 16.65 -16.97 -6.20
CA ILE A 334 16.99 -15.54 -6.16
C ILE A 334 18.13 -15.23 -7.13
N ASP A 335 19.18 -16.06 -7.15
CA ASP A 335 20.28 -15.92 -8.09
C ASP A 335 19.81 -16.13 -9.55
N TYR A 336 18.93 -17.11 -9.77
CA TYR A 336 18.30 -17.30 -11.07
C TYR A 336 17.54 -16.04 -11.53
N LEU A 337 16.72 -15.43 -10.68
CA LEU A 337 16.00 -14.20 -11.00
C LEU A 337 16.95 -13.06 -11.40
N LYS A 338 17.98 -12.83 -10.62
CA LYS A 338 18.98 -11.77 -10.89
C LYS A 338 19.70 -11.98 -12.24
N HIS A 339 20.00 -13.21 -12.60
CA HIS A 339 20.75 -13.52 -13.84
C HIS A 339 19.86 -13.67 -15.07
N ALA A 340 18.70 -14.34 -14.91
CA ALA A 340 17.84 -14.66 -16.04
C ALA A 340 16.96 -13.48 -16.50
N GLN A 341 16.68 -12.52 -15.62
CA GLN A 341 15.71 -11.45 -15.87
C GLN A 341 16.35 -10.09 -16.25
N LYS A 342 17.49 -10.09 -16.93
CA LYS A 342 18.19 -8.85 -17.34
C LYS A 342 17.39 -7.88 -18.22
N LYS A 343 16.23 -8.31 -18.74
CA LYS A 343 15.35 -7.47 -19.58
C LYS A 343 14.10 -6.96 -18.87
N SER A 344 13.99 -7.27 -17.57
CA SER A 344 12.85 -6.87 -16.74
C SER A 344 13.37 -6.08 -15.55
N ASN A 345 12.61 -5.09 -15.09
CA ASN A 345 12.88 -4.48 -13.80
C ASN A 345 12.53 -5.49 -12.69
N LEU A 346 13.38 -5.66 -11.71
CA LEU A 346 13.24 -6.64 -10.63
C LEU A 346 13.22 -5.96 -9.27
N LEU A 347 12.18 -6.20 -8.48
CA LEU A 347 12.08 -5.81 -7.09
C LEU A 347 12.02 -7.04 -6.19
N LEU A 348 12.91 -7.13 -5.21
CA LEU A 348 12.85 -8.11 -4.13
C LEU A 348 12.38 -7.45 -2.85
N VAL A 349 11.35 -8.03 -2.22
CA VAL A 349 10.77 -7.57 -0.95
C VAL A 349 11.12 -8.57 0.13
N SER A 350 11.76 -8.11 1.20
CA SER A 350 12.27 -8.93 2.30
C SER A 350 11.80 -8.40 3.66
N SER A 351 11.58 -9.29 4.60
CA SER A 351 11.36 -8.95 6.02
C SER A 351 12.67 -8.81 6.81
N LYS A 352 13.79 -9.25 6.23
CA LYS A 352 15.12 -9.09 6.85
C LYS A 352 15.64 -7.68 6.65
N ASN A 353 16.32 -7.16 7.67
CA ASN A 353 16.98 -5.86 7.55
C ASN A 353 18.25 -6.01 6.69
N HIS A 354 18.28 -5.33 5.57
CA HIS A 354 19.43 -5.23 4.69
C HIS A 354 19.93 -3.78 4.66
N ASP A 355 21.16 -3.55 5.14
CA ASP A 355 21.73 -2.21 5.21
C ASP A 355 21.83 -1.52 3.86
N GLU A 356 21.98 -2.27 2.79
CA GLU A 356 22.10 -1.79 1.40
C GLU A 356 20.76 -1.79 0.62
N ALA A 357 19.62 -1.99 1.29
CA ALA A 357 18.33 -1.97 0.61
C ALA A 357 18.02 -0.61 -0.02
N THR A 358 17.47 -0.62 -1.24
CA THR A 358 17.06 0.59 -1.96
C THR A 358 15.97 1.35 -1.21
N TYR A 359 15.03 0.60 -0.64
CA TYR A 359 13.93 1.13 0.18
C TYR A 359 13.90 0.42 1.52
N LYS A 360 13.52 1.16 2.58
CA LYS A 360 13.39 0.62 3.93
C LYS A 360 12.09 1.08 4.56
N PHE A 361 11.35 0.15 5.19
CA PHE A 361 10.23 0.47 6.07
C PHE A 361 10.62 0.13 7.50
N GLU A 362 10.93 1.13 8.28
CA GLU A 362 11.36 0.97 9.66
C GLU A 362 10.19 1.01 10.66
N THR A 363 9.06 1.59 10.25
CA THR A 363 7.86 1.69 11.07
C THR A 363 7.01 0.41 10.96
N SER A 364 6.69 -0.20 12.09
CA SER A 364 5.72 -1.32 12.18
C SER A 364 4.40 -0.80 12.76
N PHE A 365 3.27 -1.21 12.18
CA PHE A 365 1.95 -0.87 12.71
C PHE A 365 1.57 -1.68 13.97
N ARG A 366 2.37 -2.68 14.35
CA ARG A 366 2.07 -3.63 15.42
C ARG A 366 3.02 -3.59 16.62
N GLU A 367 4.18 -2.94 16.54
CA GLU A 367 5.24 -3.01 17.57
C GLU A 367 4.78 -2.69 19.02
N ALA A 368 3.70 -1.95 19.19
CA ALA A 368 3.22 -1.55 20.53
C ALA A 368 2.20 -2.52 21.16
N ARG A 369 1.77 -3.59 20.48
CA ARG A 369 0.63 -4.42 20.90
C ARG A 369 0.94 -5.90 21.08
N GLN A 370 2.06 -6.41 20.58
CA GLN A 370 2.38 -7.83 20.65
C GLN A 370 2.90 -8.24 22.01
N GLN A 371 2.23 -9.20 22.65
CA GLN A 371 2.72 -9.85 23.86
C GLN A 371 3.30 -11.23 23.53
N MET A 372 4.58 -11.46 23.81
CA MET A 372 5.19 -12.78 23.70
C MET A 372 5.19 -13.50 25.05
N ILE A 373 4.63 -14.70 25.07
CA ILE A 373 4.44 -15.53 26.25
C ILE A 373 5.20 -16.83 26.08
N PHE A 374 6.26 -17.02 26.85
CA PHE A 374 7.10 -18.22 26.80
C PHE A 374 6.64 -19.24 27.83
N ILE A 375 6.33 -20.47 27.40
CA ILE A 375 5.80 -21.53 28.26
C ILE A 375 6.62 -22.80 28.06
N LYS A 376 7.32 -23.19 29.12
CA LYS A 376 8.02 -24.48 29.17
C LYS A 376 7.06 -25.56 29.65
N ALA A 377 6.56 -26.38 28.75
CA ALA A 377 5.62 -27.46 29.01
C ALA A 377 5.59 -28.42 27.82
N ASN A 378 4.88 -29.56 27.96
CA ASN A 378 4.55 -30.34 26.77
C ASN A 378 3.75 -29.48 25.78
N PRO A 379 4.24 -29.20 24.57
CA PRO A 379 3.65 -28.20 23.67
C PRO A 379 2.21 -28.56 23.25
N HIS A 380 1.95 -29.82 22.94
CA HIS A 380 0.63 -30.27 22.48
C HIS A 380 -0.45 -30.14 23.53
N ALA A 381 -0.21 -30.72 24.71
CA ALA A 381 -1.19 -30.66 25.81
C ALA A 381 -1.45 -29.21 26.27
N LYS A 382 -0.41 -28.38 26.27
CA LYS A 382 -0.53 -26.99 26.65
C LYS A 382 -1.24 -26.14 25.60
N ALA A 383 -1.00 -26.40 24.31
CA ALA A 383 -1.69 -25.74 23.22
C ALA A 383 -3.21 -25.93 23.31
N LEU A 384 -3.69 -27.16 23.53
CA LEU A 384 -5.12 -27.44 23.68
C LEU A 384 -5.76 -26.65 24.83
N GLN A 385 -5.05 -26.50 25.99
CA GLN A 385 -5.53 -25.71 27.11
C GLN A 385 -5.63 -24.21 26.75
N ILE A 386 -4.62 -23.67 26.04
CA ILE A 386 -4.60 -22.27 25.62
C ILE A 386 -5.70 -22.01 24.61
N ILE A 387 -5.86 -22.87 23.60
CA ILE A 387 -6.89 -22.76 22.57
C ILE A 387 -8.27 -22.77 23.23
N SER A 388 -8.54 -23.73 24.12
CA SER A 388 -9.82 -23.81 24.84
C SER A 388 -10.11 -22.54 25.64
N HIS A 389 -9.08 -21.85 26.15
CA HIS A 389 -9.24 -20.57 26.84
C HIS A 389 -9.53 -19.42 25.86
N ILE A 390 -8.78 -19.34 24.77
CA ILE A 390 -8.98 -18.30 23.74
C ILE A 390 -10.37 -18.39 23.11
N LEU A 391 -10.85 -19.60 22.82
CA LEU A 391 -12.16 -19.84 22.20
C LEU A 391 -13.37 -19.47 23.08
N GLN A 392 -13.17 -19.19 24.39
CA GLN A 392 -14.24 -18.69 25.25
C GLN A 392 -14.68 -17.28 24.86
N GLU A 393 -13.78 -16.47 24.33
CA GLU A 393 -14.02 -15.04 24.06
C GLU A 393 -13.73 -14.64 22.61
N ASN A 394 -13.07 -15.51 21.82
CA ASN A 394 -12.62 -15.19 20.47
C ASN A 394 -13.03 -16.30 19.47
N PRO A 395 -13.31 -15.97 18.21
CA PRO A 395 -13.62 -16.95 17.19
C PRO A 395 -12.38 -17.76 16.77
N SER A 396 -12.60 -18.97 16.28
CA SER A 396 -11.53 -19.92 15.95
C SER A 396 -10.61 -19.45 14.81
N ASN A 397 -11.11 -18.65 13.89
CA ASN A 397 -10.35 -18.10 12.76
C ASN A 397 -9.32 -17.01 13.16
N GLU A 398 -9.32 -16.59 14.41
CA GLU A 398 -8.30 -15.68 14.96
C GLU A 398 -7.08 -16.42 15.51
N ILE A 399 -7.06 -17.76 15.42
CA ILE A 399 -6.00 -18.61 15.99
C ILE A 399 -5.21 -19.29 14.87
N LEU A 400 -3.88 -19.14 14.90
CA LEU A 400 -2.93 -19.83 14.04
C LEU A 400 -1.98 -20.66 14.90
N LEU A 401 -2.01 -21.99 14.67
CA LEU A 401 -1.03 -22.90 15.23
C LEU A 401 0.06 -23.18 14.23
N ILE A 402 1.30 -23.13 14.68
CA ILE A 402 2.47 -23.42 13.88
C ILE A 402 3.28 -24.49 14.58
N CYS A 403 3.53 -25.60 13.90
CA CYS A 403 4.31 -26.71 14.43
C CYS A 403 5.20 -27.33 13.35
N ASN A 404 6.02 -28.32 13.72
CA ASN A 404 6.76 -29.12 12.77
C ASN A 404 5.81 -29.96 11.91
N HIS A 405 6.19 -30.18 10.66
CA HIS A 405 5.38 -30.94 9.70
C HIS A 405 5.00 -32.34 10.22
N ILE A 406 5.89 -33.01 10.93
CA ILE A 406 5.67 -34.35 11.49
C ILE A 406 4.55 -34.35 12.54
N ASN A 407 4.47 -33.31 13.34
CA ASN A 407 3.49 -33.20 14.45
C ASN A 407 2.14 -32.67 14.00
N LYS A 408 2.06 -32.09 12.83
CA LYS A 408 0.86 -31.45 12.28
C LYS A 408 -0.34 -32.39 12.20
N ILE A 409 -0.15 -33.61 11.66
CA ILE A 409 -1.23 -34.60 11.51
C ILE A 409 -1.77 -35.04 12.88
N LYS A 410 -0.86 -35.42 13.81
CA LYS A 410 -1.24 -35.85 15.14
C LYS A 410 -1.99 -34.76 15.91
N LEU A 411 -1.52 -33.52 15.81
CA LEU A 411 -2.19 -32.40 16.47
C LEU A 411 -3.56 -32.13 15.88
N ASN A 412 -3.74 -32.33 14.57
CA ASN A 412 -5.04 -32.19 13.93
C ASN A 412 -6.07 -33.21 14.46
N ASP A 413 -5.66 -34.46 14.62
CA ASP A 413 -6.54 -35.52 15.18
C ASP A 413 -6.94 -35.16 16.61
N ASP A 414 -6.00 -34.65 17.44
CA ASP A 414 -6.28 -34.21 18.79
C ASP A 414 -7.24 -33.01 18.83
N LEU A 415 -7.06 -32.03 17.90
CA LEU A 415 -7.90 -30.85 17.79
C LEU A 415 -9.32 -31.20 17.35
N GLU A 416 -9.50 -32.11 16.39
CA GLU A 416 -10.84 -32.57 15.96
C GLU A 416 -11.63 -33.20 17.12
N PHE A 417 -10.93 -33.81 18.08
CA PHE A 417 -11.56 -34.39 19.27
C PHE A 417 -11.97 -33.36 20.32
N PHE A 418 -11.20 -32.28 20.48
CA PHE A 418 -11.40 -31.27 21.53
C PHE A 418 -12.20 -30.05 21.10
N ILE A 419 -12.24 -29.76 19.81
CA ILE A 419 -12.91 -28.59 19.25
C ILE A 419 -14.04 -29.12 18.35
N GLU A 420 -15.30 -28.81 18.71
CA GLU A 420 -16.47 -29.20 17.89
C GLU A 420 -16.38 -28.60 16.48
N ASP A 421 -15.68 -27.48 16.29
CA ASP A 421 -15.33 -26.90 15.00
C ASP A 421 -14.03 -27.51 14.49
N LYS A 422 -14.04 -28.01 13.25
CA LYS A 422 -12.88 -28.63 12.64
C LYS A 422 -11.75 -27.64 12.44
N ALA A 423 -10.58 -27.95 13.00
CA ALA A 423 -9.36 -27.25 12.63
C ALA A 423 -9.05 -27.51 11.16
N LEU A 424 -8.72 -26.45 10.42
CA LEU A 424 -8.24 -26.59 9.06
C LEU A 424 -6.75 -26.89 9.04
N LEU A 425 -6.40 -28.07 8.57
CA LEU A 425 -5.02 -28.41 8.21
C LEU A 425 -4.65 -27.64 6.94
N LEU A 426 -3.87 -26.59 7.11
CA LEU A 426 -3.48 -25.75 5.99
C LEU A 426 -2.49 -26.51 5.08
N ASP A 427 -2.74 -26.41 3.79
CA ASP A 427 -1.86 -26.94 2.75
C ASP A 427 -1.49 -25.81 1.80
N SER A 428 -0.26 -25.34 1.91
CA SER A 428 0.25 -24.20 1.14
C SER A 428 0.32 -24.49 -0.38
N THR A 429 0.21 -25.76 -0.78
CA THR A 429 0.20 -26.17 -2.19
C THR A 429 -1.19 -26.11 -2.84
N LYS A 430 -2.24 -26.01 -2.03
CA LYS A 430 -3.63 -25.92 -2.50
C LYS A 430 -4.10 -24.49 -2.68
N HIS A 431 -5.05 -24.32 -3.57
CA HIS A 431 -5.71 -23.03 -3.78
C HIS A 431 -6.63 -22.66 -2.62
N LEU A 432 -6.80 -21.36 -2.40
CA LEU A 432 -7.66 -20.83 -1.33
C LEU A 432 -9.11 -21.29 -1.45
N VAL A 433 -9.63 -21.47 -2.67
CA VAL A 433 -10.99 -21.96 -2.92
C VAL A 433 -11.22 -23.41 -2.45
N GLU A 434 -10.15 -24.18 -2.24
CA GLU A 434 -10.20 -25.57 -1.77
C GLU A 434 -10.15 -25.65 -0.23
N GLN A 435 -9.93 -24.55 0.45
CA GLN A 435 -9.77 -24.46 1.90
C GLN A 435 -10.42 -23.19 2.44
N SER A 436 -10.99 -23.27 3.64
CA SER A 436 -11.60 -22.12 4.31
C SER A 436 -10.65 -21.54 5.35
N LEU A 437 -10.45 -20.22 5.33
CA LEU A 437 -9.73 -19.50 6.38
C LEU A 437 -10.64 -19.04 7.52
N GLU A 438 -11.88 -19.51 7.58
CA GLU A 438 -12.87 -19.12 8.59
C GLU A 438 -12.79 -19.97 9.88
N THR A 439 -11.84 -20.89 9.95
CA THR A 439 -11.64 -21.80 11.09
C THR A 439 -10.24 -21.63 11.67
N LEU A 440 -9.97 -22.31 12.80
CA LEU A 440 -8.63 -22.42 13.35
C LEU A 440 -7.65 -22.98 12.31
N LEU A 441 -6.52 -22.30 12.13
CA LEU A 441 -5.51 -22.67 11.15
C LEU A 441 -4.36 -23.42 11.81
N LEU A 442 -3.97 -24.54 11.20
CA LEU A 442 -2.81 -25.33 11.60
C LEU A 442 -1.83 -25.47 10.43
N ALA A 443 -0.64 -24.91 10.56
CA ALA A 443 0.37 -24.84 9.55
C ALA A 443 1.73 -25.36 10.02
N SER A 444 2.62 -25.75 9.10
CA SER A 444 4.03 -25.92 9.40
C SER A 444 4.80 -24.60 9.25
N TYR A 445 6.01 -24.51 9.80
CA TYR A 445 6.87 -23.32 9.68
C TYR A 445 7.19 -22.90 8.23
N GLU A 446 7.06 -23.81 7.27
CA GLU A 446 7.29 -23.58 5.85
C GLU A 446 6.04 -23.06 5.10
N GLU A 447 4.86 -23.20 5.69
CA GLU A 447 3.57 -22.94 5.04
C GLU A 447 2.93 -21.60 5.40
N ILE A 448 3.55 -20.83 6.27
CA ILE A 448 2.95 -19.66 6.92
C ILE A 448 3.03 -18.35 6.12
N SER A 449 3.62 -18.37 4.93
CA SER A 449 3.76 -17.14 4.12
C SER A 449 2.41 -16.53 3.77
N GLY A 450 2.29 -15.22 3.99
CA GLY A 450 1.08 -14.45 3.73
C GLY A 450 -0.02 -14.56 4.79
N LEU A 451 0.16 -15.41 5.83
CA LEU A 451 -0.78 -15.55 6.95
C LEU A 451 -0.55 -14.51 8.02
N ASN A 452 -1.56 -14.30 8.85
CA ASN A 452 -1.49 -13.60 10.13
C ASN A 452 -2.70 -13.98 10.98
N ALA A 453 -2.58 -13.87 12.30
CA ALA A 453 -3.66 -14.16 13.23
C ALA A 453 -3.53 -13.30 14.49
N LYS A 454 -4.62 -13.10 15.18
CA LYS A 454 -4.64 -12.38 16.46
C LYS A 454 -3.82 -13.14 17.52
N PHE A 455 -4.01 -14.46 17.56
CA PHE A 455 -3.29 -15.36 18.44
C PHE A 455 -2.45 -16.36 17.64
N VAL A 456 -1.15 -16.41 17.93
CA VAL A 456 -0.24 -17.37 17.30
C VAL A 456 0.33 -18.28 18.36
N LEU A 457 0.27 -19.59 18.16
CA LEU A 457 0.89 -20.58 19.01
C LEU A 457 2.03 -21.27 18.25
N LEU A 458 3.26 -21.07 18.70
CA LEU A 458 4.46 -21.71 18.15
C LEU A 458 4.74 -22.97 18.97
N LEU A 459 4.49 -24.12 18.39
CA LEU A 459 4.77 -25.42 18.99
C LEU A 459 6.12 -25.93 18.49
N ASP A 460 6.76 -26.76 19.28
CA ASP A 460 8.08 -27.33 18.96
C ASP A 460 9.15 -26.25 18.64
N ALA A 461 9.00 -25.09 19.25
CA ALA A 461 9.82 -23.92 18.95
C ALA A 461 11.34 -24.14 19.17
N GLN A 462 11.73 -25.13 20.01
CA GLN A 462 13.12 -25.51 20.21
C GLN A 462 13.78 -26.14 18.95
N GLU A 463 12.97 -26.64 18.01
CA GLU A 463 13.42 -27.29 16.79
C GLU A 463 13.45 -26.34 15.59
N ALA A 464 12.73 -25.23 15.66
CA ALA A 464 12.66 -24.24 14.60
C ALA A 464 13.93 -23.38 14.54
N SER A 465 14.31 -22.93 13.34
CA SER A 465 15.42 -22.01 13.17
C SER A 465 15.12 -20.61 13.70
N LYS A 466 16.13 -19.78 13.91
CA LYS A 466 15.96 -18.37 14.34
C LYS A 466 15.10 -17.61 13.34
N GLU A 467 15.34 -17.81 12.05
CA GLU A 467 14.61 -17.16 10.98
C GLU A 467 13.12 -17.58 10.96
N GLN A 468 12.85 -18.88 11.15
CA GLN A 468 11.49 -19.40 11.24
C GLN A 468 10.75 -18.83 12.44
N LEU A 469 11.40 -18.77 13.62
CA LEU A 469 10.80 -18.20 14.84
C LEU A 469 10.52 -16.69 14.67
N ASP A 470 11.45 -15.95 14.11
CA ASP A 470 11.29 -14.52 13.83
C ASP A 470 10.12 -14.26 12.89
N TYR A 471 10.06 -15.01 11.80
CA TYR A 471 8.98 -14.85 10.84
C TYR A 471 7.64 -15.28 11.44
N ALA A 472 7.56 -16.45 12.07
CA ALA A 472 6.33 -16.97 12.66
C ALA A 472 5.80 -16.09 13.79
N SER A 473 6.67 -15.58 14.67
CA SER A 473 6.25 -14.65 15.73
C SER A 473 5.72 -13.33 15.18
N SER A 474 6.22 -12.90 14.04
CA SER A 474 5.80 -11.66 13.38
C SER A 474 4.38 -11.70 12.79
N LEU A 475 3.81 -12.90 12.61
CA LEU A 475 2.45 -13.10 12.11
C LEU A 475 1.38 -12.81 13.18
N CYS A 476 1.78 -12.69 14.44
CA CYS A 476 0.92 -12.42 15.56
C CYS A 476 0.48 -10.96 15.61
N GLU A 477 -0.80 -10.72 15.91
CA GLU A 477 -1.35 -9.37 16.06
C GLU A 477 -1.50 -8.94 17.53
N GLU A 478 -1.73 -9.88 18.45
CA GLU A 478 -1.95 -9.59 19.86
C GLU A 478 -1.07 -10.43 20.77
N SER A 479 -1.25 -11.77 20.82
CA SER A 479 -0.51 -12.64 21.73
C SER A 479 0.12 -13.83 21.02
N CYS A 480 1.44 -13.95 21.13
CA CYS A 480 2.23 -15.07 20.62
C CYS A 480 2.67 -15.97 21.76
N TYR A 481 2.21 -17.21 21.75
CA TYR A 481 2.56 -18.24 22.74
C TYR A 481 3.67 -19.11 22.17
N VAL A 482 4.83 -19.09 22.81
CA VAL A 482 6.00 -19.90 22.41
C VAL A 482 6.07 -21.11 23.34
N LEU A 483 5.73 -22.29 22.82
CA LEU A 483 5.65 -23.55 23.56
C LEU A 483 6.85 -24.44 23.25
N TYR A 484 7.57 -24.86 24.30
CA TYR A 484 8.79 -25.65 24.16
C TYR A 484 9.02 -26.58 25.35
N GLU A 485 9.64 -27.73 25.13
CA GLU A 485 9.98 -28.70 26.18
C GLU A 485 11.34 -28.40 26.82
N HIS A 486 12.30 -28.02 25.98
CA HIS A 486 13.69 -27.78 26.38
C HIS A 486 14.18 -26.41 25.92
N GLU A 487 15.00 -25.78 26.75
CA GLU A 487 15.68 -24.54 26.34
C GLU A 487 16.64 -24.85 25.17
N SER A 488 16.61 -24.01 24.16
CA SER A 488 17.53 -24.04 23.02
C SER A 488 18.12 -22.64 22.79
N GLU A 489 19.21 -22.59 22.01
CA GLU A 489 19.78 -21.30 21.62
C GLU A 489 18.78 -20.42 20.87
N ASN A 490 17.90 -21.02 20.07
CA ASN A 490 16.88 -20.31 19.30
C ASN A 490 15.77 -19.74 20.21
N ILE A 491 15.36 -20.47 21.26
CA ILE A 491 14.44 -19.96 22.28
C ILE A 491 15.08 -18.80 23.05
N GLN A 492 16.34 -18.95 23.46
CA GLN A 492 17.05 -17.88 24.16
C GLN A 492 17.18 -16.63 23.31
N TYR A 493 17.54 -16.79 22.03
CA TYR A 493 17.58 -15.69 21.04
C TYR A 493 16.25 -14.92 20.99
N LEU A 494 15.12 -15.64 20.92
CA LEU A 494 13.80 -15.01 20.84
C LEU A 494 13.42 -14.29 22.14
N LYS A 495 13.80 -14.83 23.31
CA LYS A 495 13.64 -14.17 24.62
C LYS A 495 14.46 -12.88 24.70
N ASP A 496 15.73 -12.95 24.32
CA ASP A 496 16.63 -11.79 24.38
C ASP A 496 16.14 -10.66 23.47
N LYS A 497 15.63 -11.00 22.27
CA LYS A 497 15.02 -10.03 21.35
C LYS A 497 13.80 -9.33 21.95
N THR A 498 12.96 -10.06 22.67
CA THR A 498 11.76 -9.48 23.32
C THR A 498 12.11 -8.57 24.50
N HIS A 499 13.19 -8.85 25.23
CA HIS A 499 13.65 -7.99 26.33
C HIS A 499 14.32 -6.69 25.87
N LEU A 500 14.76 -6.62 24.61
CA LEU A 500 15.36 -5.39 24.03
C LEU A 500 14.30 -4.40 23.51
N VAL A 501 13.06 -4.84 23.33
CA VAL A 501 11.95 -4.02 22.79
C VAL A 501 11.02 -3.50 23.88
N GLY A 502 11.12 -3.99 25.09
CA GLY A 502 10.38 -3.52 26.30
C GLY A 502 11.25 -2.60 27.13
#